data_580cdb6043f5d49fcc9de0e319682818
#
_entry.id   580cdb6043f5d49fcc9de0e319682818
#
_cell.length_a   1.000
_cell.length_b   1.000
_cell.length_c   1.000
_cell.angle_alpha   90.00
_cell.angle_beta   90.00
_cell.angle_gamma   90.00
#
_symmetry.space_group_name_H-M   'P 1'
#
loop_
_entity.id
_entity.type
_entity.pdbx_description
1 polymer ?
#
loop_
_entity_poly.entity_id
_entity_poly.type
_entity_poly.pdbx_seq_one_letter_code
_entity_poly.pdbx_strand_id
1 'polypeptide(L)'
;MAGQRDCDAVVTAGRMSKANEFFAAADHLGEEMPNAAGDLYVDAGIAASDVICCVRLGVYSNTGNHNEAVALPNRASSGSERHLNTLLNMKNKAAYTHQNLTSAELKKMNRAAEHLVESARRLLASGR
;
A
#
# COMPACT_ATOMS: atom_id res chain seq x y z
N MET A 1 -18.89 8.16 -8.00
CA MET A 1 -19.30 6.86 -7.48
C MET A 1 -18.90 6.75 -6.02
N ALA A 2 -19.77 6.19 -5.18
CA ALA A 2 -19.45 5.97 -3.77
C ALA A 2 -18.21 5.09 -3.64
N GLY A 3 -17.32 5.42 -2.70
CA GLY A 3 -16.08 4.66 -2.47
C GLY A 3 -14.93 5.02 -3.38
N GLN A 4 -15.10 5.99 -4.27
CA GLN A 4 -14.03 6.47 -5.14
C GLN A 4 -13.93 7.98 -5.07
N ARG A 5 -12.70 8.49 -5.19
CA ARG A 5 -12.41 9.92 -5.22
C ARG A 5 -11.56 10.25 -6.42
N ASP A 6 -11.81 11.40 -7.01
CA ASP A 6 -10.96 11.93 -8.07
C ASP A 6 -9.60 12.34 -7.50
N CYS A 7 -8.56 12.24 -8.31
CA CYS A 7 -7.25 12.72 -7.93
C CYS A 7 -6.65 13.64 -8.98
N ASP A 8 -6.07 14.72 -8.47
CA ASP A 8 -5.24 15.63 -9.25
C ASP A 8 -3.78 15.41 -8.91
N ALA A 9 -2.90 16.26 -9.43
CA ALA A 9 -1.46 16.16 -9.18
C ALA A 9 -1.12 16.33 -7.69
N VAL A 10 -1.86 17.18 -6.96
CA VAL A 10 -1.63 17.42 -5.54
C VAL A 10 -1.96 16.16 -4.73
N VAL A 11 -3.10 15.57 -5.00
CA VAL A 11 -3.51 14.32 -4.31
C VAL A 11 -2.52 13.21 -4.60
N THR A 12 -2.16 13.02 -5.87
CA THR A 12 -1.23 11.96 -6.29
C THR A 12 0.13 12.13 -5.61
N ALA A 13 0.68 13.33 -5.61
CA ALA A 13 1.97 13.62 -4.96
C ALA A 13 1.90 13.40 -3.45
N GLY A 14 0.80 13.78 -2.82
CA GLY A 14 0.59 13.58 -1.38
C GLY A 14 0.54 12.10 -1.01
N ARG A 15 -0.15 11.29 -1.80
CA ARG A 15 -0.20 9.84 -1.56
C ARG A 15 1.18 9.21 -1.78
N MET A 16 1.94 9.66 -2.79
CA MET A 16 3.31 9.16 -3.01
C MET A 16 4.22 9.50 -1.83
N SER A 17 4.11 10.72 -1.32
CA SER A 17 4.89 11.15 -0.15
C SER A 17 4.61 10.25 1.05
N LYS A 18 3.33 9.93 1.30
CA LYS A 18 2.95 9.03 2.40
C LYS A 18 3.45 7.61 2.18
N ALA A 19 3.38 7.11 0.94
CA ALA A 19 3.91 5.79 0.62
C ALA A 19 5.40 5.69 0.95
N ASN A 20 6.17 6.70 0.56
CA ASN A 20 7.61 6.76 0.84
C ASN A 20 7.89 6.85 2.33
N GLU A 21 7.17 7.72 3.04
CA GLU A 21 7.37 7.91 4.47
C GLU A 21 7.05 6.65 5.27
N PHE A 22 5.89 6.05 5.01
CA PHE A 22 5.47 4.84 5.73
C PHE A 22 6.42 3.68 5.46
N PHE A 23 6.87 3.54 4.22
CA PHE A 23 7.82 2.47 3.88
C PHE A 23 9.16 2.67 4.59
N ALA A 24 9.68 3.88 4.58
CA ALA A 24 10.95 4.20 5.25
C ALA A 24 10.84 3.98 6.77
N ALA A 25 9.73 4.38 7.37
CA ALA A 25 9.49 4.17 8.80
C ALA A 25 9.39 2.68 9.14
N ALA A 26 8.71 1.91 8.31
CA ALA A 26 8.60 0.47 8.51
C ALA A 26 9.99 -0.20 8.46
N ASP A 27 10.80 0.15 7.47
CA ASP A 27 12.17 -0.37 7.35
C ASP A 27 13.01 0.00 8.56
N HIS A 28 12.88 1.23 9.05
CA HIS A 28 13.63 1.70 10.21
C HIS A 28 13.27 0.93 11.49
N LEU A 29 11.99 0.67 11.70
CA LEU A 29 11.52 -0.09 12.87
C LEU A 29 11.89 -1.57 12.79
N GLY A 30 11.75 -2.16 11.63
CA GLY A 30 12.20 -3.52 11.35
C GLY A 30 11.76 -4.55 12.36
N GLU A 31 12.64 -5.51 12.62
CA GLU A 31 12.36 -6.63 13.53
C GLU A 31 12.37 -6.24 15.02
N GLU A 32 12.82 -5.06 15.36
CA GLU A 32 12.76 -4.57 16.73
C GLU A 32 11.34 -4.24 17.15
N MET A 33 10.54 -3.75 16.19
CA MET A 33 9.12 -3.44 16.40
C MET A 33 8.30 -4.02 15.25
N PRO A 34 8.19 -5.36 15.18
CA PRO A 34 7.67 -6.00 13.98
C PRO A 34 6.20 -5.67 13.69
N ASN A 35 5.39 -5.55 14.70
CA ASN A 35 3.97 -5.26 14.49
C ASN A 35 3.76 -3.83 13.97
N ALA A 36 4.48 -2.87 14.52
CA ALA A 36 4.44 -1.49 14.04
C ALA A 36 4.99 -1.41 12.61
N ALA A 37 6.10 -2.08 12.34
CA ALA A 37 6.68 -2.13 11.00
C ALA A 37 5.70 -2.74 10.00
N GLY A 38 5.08 -3.86 10.36
CA GLY A 38 4.10 -4.52 9.50
C GLY A 38 2.90 -3.64 9.19
N ASP A 39 2.36 -2.97 10.20
CA ASP A 39 1.23 -2.07 10.00
C ASP A 39 1.58 -0.91 9.07
N LEU A 40 2.80 -0.37 9.20
CA LEU A 40 3.28 0.69 8.31
C LEU A 40 3.54 0.19 6.88
N TYR A 41 3.96 -1.06 6.69
CA TYR A 41 4.04 -1.65 5.36
C TYR A 41 2.66 -1.72 4.70
N VAL A 42 1.63 -2.04 5.47
CA VAL A 42 0.25 -2.03 4.95
C VAL A 42 -0.12 -0.62 4.50
N ASP A 43 0.12 0.38 5.34
CA ASP A 43 -0.18 1.77 5.01
C ASP A 43 0.60 2.24 3.77
N ALA A 44 1.87 1.87 3.67
CA ALA A 44 2.69 2.18 2.49
C ALA A 44 2.11 1.56 1.23
N GLY A 45 1.70 0.30 1.30
CA GLY A 45 1.09 -0.40 0.17
C GLY A 45 -0.23 0.22 -0.28
N ILE A 46 -1.06 0.61 0.67
CA ILE A 46 -2.34 1.29 0.37
C ILE A 46 -2.07 2.63 -0.31
N ALA A 47 -1.17 3.43 0.24
CA ALA A 47 -0.83 4.74 -0.34
C ALA A 47 -0.24 4.59 -1.74
N ALA A 48 0.65 3.61 -1.95
CA ALA A 48 1.22 3.33 -3.26
C ALA A 48 0.16 2.88 -4.27
N SER A 49 -0.78 2.04 -3.82
CA SER A 49 -1.90 1.60 -4.65
C SER A 49 -2.77 2.77 -5.08
N ASP A 50 -2.98 3.74 -4.20
CA ASP A 50 -3.70 4.96 -4.53
C ASP A 50 -2.99 5.74 -5.64
N VAL A 51 -1.66 5.85 -5.56
CA VAL A 51 -0.87 6.51 -6.62
C VAL A 51 -1.06 5.80 -7.96
N ILE A 52 -0.97 4.47 -7.96
CA ILE A 52 -1.16 3.66 -9.17
C ILE A 52 -2.55 3.94 -9.78
N CYS A 53 -3.58 3.93 -8.94
CA CYS A 53 -4.94 4.23 -9.38
C CYS A 53 -5.07 5.65 -9.92
N CYS A 54 -4.49 6.63 -9.24
CA CYS A 54 -4.54 8.03 -9.66
C CYS A 54 -3.89 8.22 -11.03
N VAL A 55 -2.70 7.64 -11.23
CA VAL A 55 -1.96 7.79 -12.49
C VAL A 55 -2.69 7.09 -13.64
N ARG A 56 -3.22 5.90 -13.41
CA ARG A 56 -3.81 5.07 -14.47
C ARG A 56 -5.29 5.34 -14.71
N LEU A 57 -6.05 5.66 -13.66
CA LEU A 57 -7.51 5.75 -13.73
C LEU A 57 -8.05 7.14 -13.38
N GLY A 58 -7.24 8.00 -12.79
CA GLY A 58 -7.68 9.33 -12.34
C GLY A 58 -8.52 9.30 -11.07
N VAL A 59 -8.72 8.13 -10.47
CA VAL A 59 -9.49 7.97 -9.23
C VAL A 59 -8.76 6.97 -8.32
N TYR A 60 -9.06 7.04 -7.01
CA TYR A 60 -8.57 6.07 -6.05
C TYR A 60 -9.70 5.66 -5.10
N SER A 61 -9.56 4.51 -4.47
CA SER A 61 -10.56 3.98 -3.56
C SER A 61 -10.42 4.63 -2.18
N ASN A 62 -11.54 5.09 -1.60
CA ASN A 62 -11.57 5.56 -0.21
C ASN A 62 -12.57 4.77 0.62
N THR A 63 -12.97 3.59 0.13
CA THR A 63 -13.90 2.72 0.83
C THR A 63 -13.18 1.92 1.92
N GLY A 64 -13.91 1.56 2.98
CA GLY A 64 -13.43 0.59 3.96
C GLY A 64 -13.57 -0.85 3.51
N ASN A 65 -14.11 -1.09 2.32
CA ASN A 65 -14.34 -2.43 1.79
C ASN A 65 -13.04 -2.99 1.19
N HIS A 66 -12.58 -4.10 1.75
CA HIS A 66 -11.35 -4.78 1.35
C HIS A 66 -11.34 -5.17 -0.13
N ASN A 67 -12.44 -5.73 -0.62
CA ASN A 67 -12.54 -6.19 -2.00
C ASN A 67 -12.41 -5.05 -3.00
N GLU A 68 -13.05 -3.91 -2.72
CA GLU A 68 -12.96 -2.73 -3.57
C GLU A 68 -11.57 -2.11 -3.50
N ALA A 69 -10.96 -2.09 -2.32
CA ALA A 69 -9.62 -1.56 -2.12
C ALA A 69 -8.56 -2.32 -2.93
N VAL A 70 -8.81 -3.60 -3.19
CA VAL A 70 -7.91 -4.46 -3.98
C VAL A 70 -8.28 -4.44 -5.46
N ALA A 71 -9.57 -4.47 -5.78
CA ALA A 71 -10.05 -4.56 -7.16
C ALA A 71 -9.62 -3.36 -8.02
N LEU A 72 -9.71 -2.16 -7.48
CA LEU A 72 -9.37 -0.96 -8.24
C LEU A 72 -7.87 -0.88 -8.59
N PRO A 73 -6.94 -1.10 -7.66
CA PRO A 73 -5.51 -1.17 -8.00
C PRO A 73 -5.18 -2.25 -9.03
N ASN A 74 -5.85 -3.38 -8.98
CA ASN A 74 -5.62 -4.46 -9.94
C ASN A 74 -6.08 -4.09 -11.35
N ARG A 75 -7.16 -3.30 -11.48
CA ARG A 75 -7.59 -2.75 -12.76
C ARG A 75 -6.58 -1.74 -13.32
N ALA A 76 -5.97 -0.97 -12.43
CA ALA A 76 -4.97 0.04 -12.81
C ALA A 76 -3.65 -0.59 -13.24
N SER A 77 -3.25 -1.67 -12.55
CA SER A 77 -2.00 -2.36 -12.83
C SER A 77 -2.17 -3.83 -12.47
N SER A 78 -2.21 -4.69 -13.48
CA SER A 78 -2.37 -6.12 -13.31
C SER A 78 -1.30 -6.67 -12.37
N GLY A 79 -1.71 -7.48 -11.39
CA GLY A 79 -0.81 -8.06 -10.41
C GLY A 79 -0.71 -7.30 -9.10
N SER A 80 -1.20 -6.05 -9.03
CA SER A 80 -1.22 -5.27 -7.78
C SER A 80 -2.03 -5.96 -6.70
N GLU A 81 -3.10 -6.65 -7.08
CA GLU A 81 -3.98 -7.37 -6.17
C GLU A 81 -3.21 -8.34 -5.28
N ARG A 82 -2.29 -9.10 -5.85
CA ARG A 82 -1.51 -10.10 -5.11
C ARG A 82 -0.72 -9.48 -3.97
N HIS A 83 -0.04 -8.38 -4.25
CA HIS A 83 0.80 -7.71 -3.26
C HIS A 83 -0.03 -7.01 -2.19
N LEU A 84 -1.11 -6.36 -2.60
CA LEU A 84 -1.99 -5.68 -1.65
C LEU A 84 -2.70 -6.69 -0.75
N ASN A 85 -3.15 -7.82 -1.30
CA ASN A 85 -3.76 -8.88 -0.50
C ASN A 85 -2.78 -9.45 0.53
N THR A 86 -1.52 -9.63 0.16
CA THR A 86 -0.49 -10.08 1.11
C THR A 86 -0.44 -9.18 2.33
N LEU A 87 -0.44 -7.85 2.10
CA LEU A 87 -0.38 -6.87 3.17
C LEU A 87 -1.66 -6.86 4.00
N LEU A 88 -2.80 -6.80 3.34
CA LEU A 88 -4.09 -6.70 4.03
C LEU A 88 -4.39 -7.95 4.85
N ASN A 89 -3.97 -9.13 4.39
CA ASN A 89 -4.16 -10.38 5.13
C ASN A 89 -3.35 -10.41 6.43
N MET A 90 -2.25 -9.68 6.51
CA MET A 90 -1.41 -9.62 7.71
C MET A 90 -1.79 -8.48 8.65
N LYS A 91 -2.64 -7.54 8.20
CA LYS A 91 -2.99 -6.37 9.00
C LYS A 91 -3.61 -6.73 10.34
N ASN A 92 -4.54 -7.68 10.34
CA ASN A 92 -5.23 -8.08 11.56
C ASN A 92 -4.25 -8.65 12.60
N LYS A 93 -3.33 -9.49 12.16
CA LYS A 93 -2.33 -10.07 13.06
C LYS A 93 -1.41 -8.99 13.63
N ALA A 94 -0.98 -8.05 12.79
CA ALA A 94 -0.07 -6.97 13.21
C ALA A 94 -0.69 -6.04 14.24
N ALA A 95 -1.97 -5.70 14.09
CA ALA A 95 -2.59 -4.63 14.85
C ALA A 95 -3.59 -5.07 15.91
N TYR A 96 -4.26 -6.21 15.74
CA TYR A 96 -5.45 -6.54 16.52
C TYR A 96 -5.42 -7.87 17.25
N THR A 97 -4.39 -8.69 17.07
CA THR A 97 -4.28 -9.98 17.79
C THR A 97 -3.23 -9.89 18.89
N HIS A 98 -3.16 -10.94 19.72
CA HIS A 98 -2.12 -11.06 20.74
C HIS A 98 -0.81 -11.60 20.19
N GLN A 99 -0.79 -12.04 18.94
CA GLN A 99 0.39 -12.65 18.33
C GLN A 99 1.26 -11.61 17.63
N ASN A 100 2.57 -11.81 17.68
CA ASN A 100 3.52 -10.96 16.97
C ASN A 100 3.75 -11.48 15.56
N LEU A 101 4.03 -10.58 14.63
CA LEU A 101 4.50 -10.97 13.31
C LEU A 101 5.84 -11.67 13.44
N THR A 102 6.02 -12.73 12.67
CA THR A 102 7.31 -13.44 12.60
C THR A 102 8.24 -12.70 11.65
N SER A 103 9.54 -13.00 11.75
CA SER A 103 10.54 -12.44 10.84
C SER A 103 10.20 -12.77 9.38
N ALA A 104 9.76 -13.99 9.10
CA ALA A 104 9.39 -14.42 7.75
C ALA A 104 8.18 -13.66 7.23
N GLU A 105 7.17 -13.43 8.08
CA GLU A 105 5.99 -12.66 7.72
C GLU A 105 6.35 -11.21 7.43
N LEU A 106 7.20 -10.62 8.27
CA LEU A 106 7.63 -9.24 8.09
C LEU A 106 8.39 -9.06 6.77
N LYS A 107 9.27 -9.99 6.42
CA LYS A 107 10.00 -9.96 5.15
C LYS A 107 9.05 -10.03 3.95
N LYS A 108 8.03 -10.87 4.06
CA LYS A 108 7.00 -11.00 3.01
C LYS A 108 6.24 -9.70 2.82
N MET A 109 5.90 -9.03 3.92
CA MET A 109 5.22 -7.74 3.88
C MET A 109 6.12 -6.65 3.29
N ASN A 110 7.39 -6.65 3.67
CA ASN A 110 8.37 -5.71 3.10
C ASN A 110 8.42 -5.84 1.57
N ARG A 111 8.54 -7.06 1.06
CA ARG A 111 8.62 -7.30 -0.40
C ARG A 111 7.36 -6.84 -1.12
N ALA A 112 6.19 -7.13 -0.55
CA ALA A 112 4.92 -6.72 -1.15
C ALA A 112 4.79 -5.20 -1.19
N ALA A 113 5.10 -4.52 -0.08
CA ALA A 113 5.05 -3.07 0.01
C ALA A 113 6.07 -2.43 -0.94
N GLU A 114 7.30 -2.96 -0.96
CA GLU A 114 8.36 -2.48 -1.85
C GLU A 114 7.94 -2.53 -3.31
N HIS A 115 7.34 -3.65 -3.71
CA HIS A 115 6.88 -3.81 -5.09
C HIS A 115 5.86 -2.73 -5.46
N LEU A 116 4.90 -2.49 -4.59
CA LEU A 116 3.86 -1.48 -4.84
C LEU A 116 4.44 -0.06 -4.84
N VAL A 117 5.32 0.26 -3.90
CA VAL A 117 5.95 1.58 -3.81
C VAL A 117 6.82 1.84 -5.04
N GLU A 118 7.63 0.86 -5.47
CA GLU A 118 8.46 1.00 -6.67
C GLU A 118 7.62 1.15 -7.93
N SER A 119 6.53 0.39 -8.05
CA SER A 119 5.61 0.51 -9.17
C SER A 119 4.99 1.91 -9.24
N ALA A 120 4.58 2.44 -8.08
CA ALA A 120 4.03 3.79 -8.00
C ALA A 120 5.05 4.84 -8.42
N ARG A 121 6.30 4.72 -7.94
CA ARG A 121 7.37 5.65 -8.31
C ARG A 121 7.62 5.65 -9.81
N ARG A 122 7.69 4.47 -10.42
CA ARG A 122 7.95 4.36 -11.86
C ARG A 122 6.83 4.98 -12.68
N LEU A 123 5.58 4.71 -12.31
CA LEU A 123 4.44 5.28 -13.01
C LEU A 123 4.40 6.79 -12.91
N LEU A 124 4.63 7.32 -11.71
CA LEU A 124 4.62 8.76 -11.49
C LEU A 124 5.76 9.45 -12.25
N ALA A 125 6.95 8.84 -12.25
CA ALA A 125 8.10 9.39 -12.96
C ALA A 125 7.92 9.39 -14.47
N SER A 126 7.14 8.44 -15.01
CA SER A 126 6.88 8.38 -16.46
C SER A 126 5.86 9.43 -16.92
N GLY A 127 5.25 10.16 -16.01
CA GLY A 127 4.26 11.19 -16.31
C GLY A 127 2.90 10.64 -16.73
N ARG A 128 2.62 9.41 -16.38
CA ARG A 128 1.41 8.73 -16.80
C ARG A 128 0.46 8.48 -15.66
#